data_89abc9a315db3012116e79bec41f09b0
#
_entry.id   89abc9a315db3012116e79bec41f09b0
#
_cell.length_a   1.000
_cell.length_b   1.000
_cell.length_c   1.000
_cell.angle_alpha   90.00
_cell.angle_beta   90.00
_cell.angle_gamma   90.00
#
_symmetry.space_group_name_H-M   'P 1'
#
loop_
_entity.id
_entity.type
_entity.pdbx_description
1 polymer ?
#
loop_
_entity_poly.entity_id
_entity_poly.type
_entity_poly.pdbx_seq_one_letter_code
_entity_poly.pdbx_strand_id
1 'polypeptide(L)'
;MTPSADAPSPKPVRLRTATGSAPHRDRPAGPRADRSAAEAPAEHWDALVVGGGIAGLTAAWELTRAGLRPLLVEARGYTGGLVAAGTIAGVRMDLGAEGFAVRGRAVTSMVDALGLRVAGPKGGGARLFLPPRLDEARSTAAPSRGWRLHRFIRDALLGIPAHPLADDVVAVIGRRAAERAARDADMAGEVGTRPDDPADLASFVRTRMGEGVLDRLTGPIVAGIHSSDPAVLAADALAPGLREDTARLGSLQAAVGRILERRRGRGRGKADATTAGGLTRLTDALRSAVEAAGGAVLT
;
A
#
# COMPACT_ATOMS: atom_id res chain seq x y z
N MET A 1 16.57 -13.90 -42.39
CA MET A 1 15.10 -13.87 -42.45
C MET A 1 14.65 -12.69 -41.61
N THR A 2 14.34 -11.59 -42.24
CA THR A 2 13.80 -10.35 -41.65
C THR A 2 12.28 -10.52 -41.51
N PRO A 3 11.65 -10.16 -40.38
CA PRO A 3 10.19 -10.15 -40.28
C PRO A 3 9.64 -8.88 -40.91
N SER A 4 8.61 -9.08 -41.72
CA SER A 4 7.80 -8.13 -42.46
C SER A 4 7.11 -7.12 -41.53
N ALA A 5 7.26 -5.85 -41.83
CA ALA A 5 6.49 -4.74 -41.27
C ALA A 5 5.21 -4.60 -42.08
N ASP A 6 4.07 -5.01 -41.49
CA ASP A 6 2.75 -4.50 -41.88
C ASP A 6 1.72 -4.89 -40.79
N ALA A 7 1.62 -4.06 -39.76
CA ALA A 7 0.48 -4.05 -38.85
C ALA A 7 -0.32 -2.79 -39.11
N PRO A 8 -1.63 -2.89 -39.40
CA PRO A 8 -2.45 -1.70 -39.66
C PRO A 8 -2.60 -0.84 -38.41
N SER A 9 -2.39 0.47 -38.55
CA SER A 9 -2.62 1.46 -37.52
C SER A 9 -4.06 1.40 -37.02
N PRO A 10 -4.29 1.46 -35.69
CA PRO A 10 -5.63 1.43 -35.13
C PRO A 10 -6.41 2.68 -35.52
N LYS A 11 -7.65 2.49 -35.97
CA LYS A 11 -8.55 3.61 -36.31
C LYS A 11 -8.98 4.35 -35.04
N PRO A 12 -9.12 5.70 -35.09
CA PRO A 12 -9.52 6.48 -33.92
C PRO A 12 -10.95 6.14 -33.46
N VAL A 13 -11.12 5.92 -32.16
CA VAL A 13 -12.42 5.69 -31.53
C VAL A 13 -13.13 7.05 -31.33
N ARG A 14 -14.28 7.26 -31.97
CA ARG A 14 -15.13 8.41 -31.69
C ARG A 14 -16.07 8.10 -30.54
N LEU A 15 -15.87 8.75 -29.40
CA LEU A 15 -16.81 8.71 -28.28
C LEU A 15 -18.07 9.53 -28.61
N ARG A 16 -19.22 8.84 -28.72
CA ARG A 16 -20.53 9.46 -28.74
C ARG A 16 -21.05 9.53 -27.31
N THR A 17 -21.31 10.72 -26.80
CA THR A 17 -22.04 10.90 -25.54
C THR A 17 -23.52 10.51 -25.78
N ALA A 18 -23.94 9.41 -25.14
CA ALA A 18 -25.35 9.02 -25.11
C ALA A 18 -26.03 9.77 -23.94
N THR A 19 -26.77 10.81 -24.27
CA THR A 19 -27.74 11.41 -23.35
C THR A 19 -29.06 10.64 -23.49
N GLY A 20 -29.43 9.91 -22.43
CA GLY A 20 -30.74 9.25 -22.33
C GLY A 20 -31.85 10.28 -22.20
N SER A 21 -32.78 10.28 -23.15
CA SER A 21 -33.98 11.13 -23.12
C SER A 21 -35.18 10.37 -22.58
N ALA A 22 -35.82 10.95 -21.56
CA ALA A 22 -37.18 10.61 -21.12
C ALA A 22 -38.22 11.11 -22.13
N PRO A 23 -39.44 10.53 -22.19
CA PRO A 23 -40.42 10.86 -23.26
C PRO A 23 -40.99 12.27 -23.11
N HIS A 24 -40.96 13.00 -24.22
CA HIS A 24 -41.36 14.37 -24.34
C HIS A 24 -42.86 14.48 -24.67
N ARG A 25 -43.57 15.33 -23.95
CA ARG A 25 -44.89 15.86 -24.29
C ARG A 25 -44.71 17.02 -25.27
N ASP A 26 -45.58 17.05 -26.31
CA ASP A 26 -45.61 18.06 -27.36
C ASP A 26 -45.58 19.50 -26.83
N ARG A 27 -44.66 20.30 -27.36
CA ARG A 27 -44.65 21.75 -27.32
C ARG A 27 -44.48 22.30 -28.75
N PRO A 28 -45.16 23.41 -29.10
CA PRO A 28 -45.15 23.96 -30.45
C PRO A 28 -43.79 24.56 -30.82
N ALA A 29 -43.45 24.48 -32.11
CA ALA A 29 -42.21 24.95 -32.69
C ALA A 29 -42.04 26.47 -32.59
N GLY A 30 -41.00 26.90 -31.84
CA GLY A 30 -40.47 28.25 -31.86
C GLY A 30 -39.46 28.45 -33.00
N PRO A 31 -39.08 29.70 -33.36
CA PRO A 31 -38.31 30.01 -34.55
C PRO A 31 -36.93 29.35 -34.55
N ARG A 32 -36.55 28.84 -35.75
CA ARG A 32 -35.24 28.22 -35.99
C ARG A 32 -34.15 29.24 -35.72
N ALA A 33 -33.37 28.98 -34.66
CA ALA A 33 -32.12 29.68 -34.42
C ALA A 33 -31.10 29.30 -35.50
N ASP A 34 -30.45 30.29 -36.04
CA ASP A 34 -29.37 30.23 -37.03
C ASP A 34 -28.22 29.34 -36.54
N ARG A 35 -27.94 28.27 -37.29
CA ARG A 35 -26.85 27.34 -37.00
C ARG A 35 -25.57 27.77 -37.73
N SER A 36 -25.03 28.91 -37.37
CA SER A 36 -23.71 29.35 -37.78
C SER A 36 -22.77 29.59 -36.57
N ALA A 37 -22.95 28.80 -35.50
CA ALA A 37 -21.87 28.69 -34.55
C ALA A 37 -20.83 27.75 -35.16
N ALA A 38 -19.69 28.28 -35.58
CA ALA A 38 -18.52 27.50 -35.96
C ALA A 38 -18.25 26.51 -34.81
N GLU A 39 -18.42 25.20 -35.08
CA GLU A 39 -18.02 24.15 -34.13
C GLU A 39 -16.56 24.39 -33.82
N ALA A 40 -16.25 24.69 -32.54
CA ALA A 40 -14.90 24.67 -32.07
C ALA A 40 -14.28 23.30 -32.42
N PRO A 41 -13.04 23.24 -32.92
CA PRO A 41 -12.44 21.99 -33.32
C PRO A 41 -12.55 21.00 -32.14
N ALA A 42 -13.15 19.85 -32.40
CA ALA A 42 -13.28 18.81 -31.36
C ALA A 42 -11.88 18.49 -30.80
N GLU A 43 -11.70 18.71 -29.51
CA GLU A 43 -10.45 18.36 -28.88
C GLU A 43 -10.18 16.89 -29.10
N HIS A 44 -9.02 16.57 -29.69
CA HIS A 44 -8.61 15.22 -29.98
C HIS A 44 -7.67 14.74 -28.91
N TRP A 45 -8.01 13.63 -28.26
CA TRP A 45 -7.18 12.96 -27.25
C TRP A 45 -6.72 11.60 -27.78
N ASP A 46 -5.44 11.28 -27.60
CA ASP A 46 -4.85 10.00 -28.03
C ASP A 46 -5.22 8.86 -27.07
N ALA A 47 -5.47 9.20 -25.81
CA ALA A 47 -5.82 8.23 -24.77
C ALA A 47 -6.77 8.82 -23.72
N LEU A 48 -7.65 7.97 -23.17
CA LEU A 48 -8.49 8.29 -22.03
C LEU A 48 -8.01 7.46 -20.83
N VAL A 49 -7.65 8.16 -19.74
CA VAL A 49 -7.29 7.55 -18.46
C VAL A 49 -8.41 7.80 -17.47
N VAL A 50 -9.01 6.73 -16.93
CA VAL A 50 -10.09 6.82 -15.94
C VAL A 50 -9.53 6.56 -14.55
N GLY A 51 -9.66 7.57 -13.67
CA GLY A 51 -9.17 7.56 -12.29
C GLY A 51 -7.88 8.36 -12.11
N GLY A 52 -7.95 9.43 -11.31
CA GLY A 52 -6.84 10.36 -11.00
C GLY A 52 -6.02 9.96 -9.79
N GLY A 53 -6.01 8.67 -9.39
CA GLY A 53 -5.09 8.16 -8.38
C GLY A 53 -3.65 8.10 -8.89
N ILE A 54 -2.70 7.70 -8.03
CA ILE A 54 -1.27 7.63 -8.38
C ILE A 54 -1.02 6.79 -9.64
N ALA A 55 -1.75 5.68 -9.83
CA ALA A 55 -1.60 4.81 -11.00
C ALA A 55 -2.04 5.51 -12.30
N GLY A 56 -3.21 6.18 -12.27
CA GLY A 56 -3.73 6.91 -13.45
C GLY A 56 -2.87 8.12 -13.79
N LEU A 57 -2.44 8.89 -12.79
CA LEU A 57 -1.52 10.00 -12.98
C LEU A 57 -0.18 9.54 -13.58
N THR A 58 0.37 8.41 -13.11
CA THR A 58 1.59 7.82 -13.66
C THR A 58 1.37 7.38 -15.11
N ALA A 59 0.26 6.71 -15.41
CA ALA A 59 -0.06 6.29 -16.77
C ALA A 59 -0.21 7.50 -17.72
N ALA A 60 -0.93 8.53 -17.31
CA ALA A 60 -1.08 9.76 -18.09
C ALA A 60 0.29 10.43 -18.32
N TRP A 61 1.13 10.50 -17.29
CA TRP A 61 2.48 11.07 -17.42
C TRP A 61 3.36 10.25 -18.38
N GLU A 62 3.35 8.92 -18.31
CA GLU A 62 4.11 8.09 -19.26
C GLU A 62 3.58 8.22 -20.70
N LEU A 63 2.27 8.39 -20.89
CA LEU A 63 1.69 8.67 -22.19
C LEU A 63 2.19 10.01 -22.76
N THR A 64 2.27 11.08 -21.94
CA THR A 64 2.83 12.37 -22.40
C THR A 64 4.31 12.25 -22.75
N ARG A 65 5.08 11.44 -22.01
CA ARG A 65 6.49 11.16 -22.34
C ARG A 65 6.66 10.39 -23.65
N ALA A 66 5.64 9.63 -24.03
CA ALA A 66 5.60 8.97 -25.34
C ALA A 66 5.10 9.90 -26.47
N GLY A 67 4.88 11.19 -26.20
CA GLY A 67 4.39 12.17 -27.19
C GLY A 67 2.88 12.13 -27.43
N LEU A 68 2.12 11.41 -26.59
CA LEU A 68 0.67 11.33 -26.69
C LEU A 68 -0.02 12.38 -25.82
N ARG A 69 -1.24 12.76 -26.20
CA ARG A 69 -2.09 13.69 -25.44
C ARG A 69 -3.18 12.92 -24.67
N PRO A 70 -3.00 12.61 -23.41
CA PRO A 70 -4.01 11.93 -22.61
C PRO A 70 -5.05 12.90 -22.06
N LEU A 71 -6.31 12.41 -21.97
CA LEU A 71 -7.35 12.98 -21.13
C LEU A 71 -7.50 12.09 -19.89
N LEU A 72 -7.19 12.62 -18.71
CA LEU A 72 -7.43 11.94 -17.44
C LEU A 72 -8.73 12.48 -16.84
N VAL A 73 -9.63 11.58 -16.45
CA VAL A 73 -10.89 11.91 -15.76
C VAL A 73 -10.91 11.29 -14.37
N GLU A 74 -11.29 12.08 -13.36
CA GLU A 74 -11.42 11.68 -11.98
C GLU A 74 -12.80 12.05 -11.44
N ALA A 75 -13.45 11.13 -10.73
CA ALA A 75 -14.80 11.35 -10.20
C ALA A 75 -14.83 12.27 -8.98
N ARG A 76 -13.71 12.39 -8.26
CA ARG A 76 -13.58 13.28 -7.10
C ARG A 76 -13.10 14.66 -7.55
N GLY A 77 -13.39 15.69 -6.78
CA GLY A 77 -12.89 17.06 -7.05
C GLY A 77 -11.37 17.24 -6.80
N TYR A 78 -10.59 16.17 -6.71
CA TYR A 78 -9.15 16.18 -6.51
C TYR A 78 -8.48 14.92 -7.04
N THR A 79 -7.22 15.01 -7.40
CA THR A 79 -6.38 13.88 -7.80
C THR A 79 -5.55 13.34 -6.63
N GLY A 80 -4.93 12.17 -6.82
CA GLY A 80 -4.06 11.50 -5.84
C GLY A 80 -4.63 10.19 -5.30
N GLY A 81 -5.96 10.05 -5.24
CA GLY A 81 -6.59 8.84 -4.73
C GLY A 81 -6.26 8.58 -3.25
N LEU A 82 -5.57 7.48 -2.97
CA LEU A 82 -5.08 7.15 -1.61
C LEU A 82 -3.87 7.98 -1.17
N VAL A 83 -3.21 8.68 -2.08
CA VAL A 83 -2.18 9.68 -1.78
C VAL A 83 -2.89 11.03 -1.66
N ALA A 84 -3.58 11.23 -0.54
CA ALA A 84 -4.39 12.41 -0.28
C ALA A 84 -3.71 13.34 0.74
N ALA A 85 -3.91 14.64 0.57
CA ALA A 85 -3.47 15.65 1.53
C ALA A 85 -4.65 16.37 2.17
N GLY A 86 -4.42 16.88 3.35
CA GLY A 86 -5.30 17.84 4.01
C GLY A 86 -4.51 18.88 4.78
N THR A 87 -5.19 19.93 5.23
CA THR A 87 -4.57 20.97 6.06
C THR A 87 -5.15 20.88 7.45
N ILE A 88 -4.29 20.68 8.46
CA ILE A 88 -4.65 20.63 9.86
C ILE A 88 -3.87 21.73 10.58
N ALA A 89 -4.58 22.64 11.23
CA ALA A 89 -3.98 23.79 11.92
C ALA A 89 -2.99 24.60 11.04
N GLY A 90 -3.29 24.77 9.75
CA GLY A 90 -2.45 25.49 8.81
C GLY A 90 -1.27 24.68 8.23
N VAL A 91 -1.08 23.44 8.66
CA VAL A 91 -0.02 22.56 8.16
C VAL A 91 -0.59 21.56 7.16
N ARG A 92 -0.02 21.51 5.96
CA ARG A 92 -0.35 20.48 4.98
C ARG A 92 0.24 19.13 5.40
N MET A 93 -0.59 18.10 5.45
CA MET A 93 -0.22 16.75 5.87
C MET A 93 -0.75 15.72 4.88
N ASP A 94 -0.02 14.63 4.71
CA ASP A 94 -0.54 13.44 4.05
C ASP A 94 -1.59 12.79 4.97
N LEU A 95 -2.78 12.50 4.44
CA LEU A 95 -3.92 11.90 5.16
C LEU A 95 -4.15 10.44 4.80
N GLY A 96 -3.40 9.93 3.83
CA GLY A 96 -3.48 8.56 3.35
C GLY A 96 -2.09 7.93 3.32
N ALA A 97 -1.63 7.49 2.15
CA ALA A 97 -0.29 6.97 2.01
C ALA A 97 0.77 8.07 2.23
N GLU A 98 1.73 7.80 3.11
CA GLU A 98 2.78 8.75 3.51
C GLU A 98 4.13 8.46 2.83
N GLY A 99 4.31 7.28 2.28
CA GLY A 99 5.60 6.85 1.75
C GLY A 99 5.49 5.72 0.74
N PHE A 100 6.63 5.40 0.15
CA PHE A 100 6.80 4.32 -0.81
C PHE A 100 8.04 3.48 -0.50
N ALA A 101 7.99 2.21 -0.91
CA ALA A 101 9.13 1.31 -0.76
C ALA A 101 10.21 1.60 -1.80
N VAL A 102 11.46 1.77 -1.36
CA VAL A 102 12.62 2.02 -2.25
C VAL A 102 13.35 0.74 -2.69
N ARG A 103 12.68 -0.41 -2.61
CA ARG A 103 13.25 -1.70 -3.02
C ARG A 103 13.45 -1.83 -4.53
N GLY A 104 12.73 -1.02 -5.31
CA GLY A 104 12.84 -0.90 -6.76
C GLY A 104 13.18 0.53 -7.16
N ARG A 105 13.73 0.71 -8.37
CA ARG A 105 14.12 2.03 -8.87
C ARG A 105 12.97 2.82 -9.50
N ALA A 106 11.83 2.20 -9.80
CA ALA A 106 10.77 2.83 -10.58
C ALA A 106 10.28 4.14 -9.97
N VAL A 107 9.90 4.11 -8.67
CA VAL A 107 9.38 5.31 -7.99
C VAL A 107 10.46 6.35 -7.78
N THR A 108 11.67 5.95 -7.37
CA THR A 108 12.79 6.90 -7.19
C THR A 108 13.18 7.56 -8.51
N SER A 109 13.22 6.82 -9.61
CA SER A 109 13.51 7.39 -10.94
C SER A 109 12.39 8.34 -11.40
N MET A 110 11.14 8.06 -11.09
CA MET A 110 10.01 8.96 -11.35
C MET A 110 10.13 10.26 -10.53
N VAL A 111 10.45 10.15 -9.24
CA VAL A 111 10.66 11.30 -8.34
C VAL A 111 11.79 12.19 -8.88
N ASP A 112 12.92 11.58 -9.30
CA ASP A 112 14.05 12.30 -9.88
C ASP A 112 13.68 12.99 -11.20
N ALA A 113 12.97 12.29 -12.11
CA ALA A 113 12.50 12.82 -13.39
C ALA A 113 11.52 14.00 -13.25
N LEU A 114 10.77 14.05 -12.14
CA LEU A 114 9.88 15.15 -11.79
C LEU A 114 10.57 16.27 -11.01
N GLY A 115 11.89 16.22 -10.85
CA GLY A 115 12.66 17.23 -10.12
C GLY A 115 12.41 17.27 -8.60
N LEU A 116 11.82 16.21 -8.05
CA LEU A 116 11.53 16.10 -6.62
C LEU A 116 12.70 15.45 -5.86
N ARG A 117 12.80 15.74 -4.57
CA ARG A 117 13.81 15.12 -3.71
C ARG A 117 13.21 14.02 -2.86
N VAL A 118 13.86 12.86 -2.82
CA VAL A 118 13.51 11.78 -1.90
C VAL A 118 13.92 12.17 -0.47
N ALA A 119 13.03 11.92 0.47
CA ALA A 119 13.26 12.08 1.90
C ALA A 119 12.99 10.77 2.63
N GLY A 120 13.78 10.49 3.65
CA GLY A 120 13.53 9.35 4.53
C GLY A 120 12.77 9.76 5.80
N PRO A 121 12.18 8.80 6.52
CA PRO A 121 11.55 9.09 7.81
C PRO A 121 12.58 9.64 8.79
N LYS A 122 12.18 10.67 9.55
CA LYS A 122 13.00 11.22 10.64
C LYS A 122 12.76 10.39 11.90
N GLY A 123 13.85 10.01 12.59
CA GLY A 123 13.79 9.35 13.90
C GLY A 123 14.07 7.86 13.88
N GLY A 124 13.98 7.22 15.05
CA GLY A 124 14.52 5.88 15.37
C GLY A 124 13.69 4.68 14.91
N GLY A 125 13.05 4.74 13.75
CA GLY A 125 12.25 3.63 13.20
C GLY A 125 10.85 3.51 13.79
N ALA A 126 10.09 2.54 13.26
CA ALA A 126 8.73 2.26 13.71
C ALA A 126 8.68 1.79 15.17
N ARG A 127 7.58 2.09 15.83
CA ARG A 127 7.35 1.75 17.24
C ARG A 127 5.94 1.22 17.46
N LEU A 128 5.79 0.40 18.49
CA LEU A 128 4.51 -0.09 18.96
C LEU A 128 4.11 0.68 20.21
N PHE A 129 2.94 1.30 20.20
CA PHE A 129 2.33 1.87 21.39
C PHE A 129 1.30 0.90 21.93
N LEU A 130 1.61 0.24 23.04
CA LEU A 130 0.86 -0.89 23.57
C LEU A 130 0.36 -0.63 24.99
N PRO A 131 -0.84 -1.15 25.34
CA PRO A 131 -1.34 -1.14 26.70
C PRO A 131 -0.44 -2.00 27.61
N PRO A 132 -0.59 -1.88 28.94
CA PRO A 132 0.06 -2.78 29.90
C PRO A 132 -0.25 -4.24 29.57
N ARG A 133 0.68 -5.14 29.86
CA ARG A 133 0.38 -6.57 29.82
C ARG A 133 -0.63 -6.93 30.92
N LEU A 134 -1.39 -8.00 30.69
CA LEU A 134 -2.40 -8.46 31.66
C LEU A 134 -1.78 -8.85 33.03
N ASP A 135 -0.54 -9.34 33.03
CA ASP A 135 0.25 -9.63 34.22
C ASP A 135 0.71 -8.36 34.97
N GLU A 136 0.93 -7.27 34.24
CA GLU A 136 1.26 -5.95 34.80
C GLU A 136 0.01 -5.15 35.22
N ALA A 137 -1.10 -5.30 34.52
CA ALA A 137 -2.33 -4.54 34.77
C ALA A 137 -2.96 -4.81 36.14
N ARG A 138 -2.68 -5.96 36.75
CA ARG A 138 -3.12 -6.31 38.11
C ARG A 138 -2.38 -5.56 39.21
N SER A 139 -1.26 -4.89 38.85
CA SER A 139 -0.40 -4.18 39.80
C SER A 139 -0.58 -2.68 39.83
N THR A 140 -1.38 -2.07 38.94
CA THR A 140 -1.48 -0.61 38.83
C THR A 140 -2.93 -0.12 39.02
N ALA A 141 -3.11 0.82 39.95
CA ALA A 141 -4.40 1.40 40.36
C ALA A 141 -5.03 2.36 39.33
N ALA A 142 -4.47 2.54 38.11
CA ALA A 142 -5.00 3.44 37.08
C ALA A 142 -4.76 2.90 35.66
N PRO A 143 -5.81 2.54 34.90
CA PRO A 143 -5.68 1.94 33.56
C PRO A 143 -5.03 2.85 32.51
N SER A 144 -5.06 4.16 32.68
CA SER A 144 -4.53 5.13 31.70
C SER A 144 -3.01 5.39 31.81
N ARG A 145 -2.36 4.91 32.86
CA ARG A 145 -0.91 5.18 33.11
C ARG A 145 0.07 4.12 32.59
N GLY A 146 -0.41 3.06 31.95
CA GLY A 146 0.42 1.91 31.61
C GLY A 146 0.80 1.77 30.11
N TRP A 147 0.30 2.61 29.22
CA TRP A 147 0.66 2.53 27.80
C TRP A 147 2.13 2.88 27.60
N ARG A 148 2.83 2.01 26.86
CA ARG A 148 4.28 2.16 26.63
C ARG A 148 4.60 2.11 25.15
N LEU A 149 5.63 2.88 24.77
CA LEU A 149 6.19 2.91 23.44
C LEU A 149 7.35 1.92 23.36
N HIS A 150 7.18 0.85 22.61
CA HIS A 150 8.19 -0.17 22.34
C HIS A 150 8.83 0.03 20.97
N ARG A 151 10.10 -0.29 20.81
CA ARG A 151 10.71 -0.44 19.49
C ARG A 151 10.18 -1.71 18.82
N PHE A 152 10.14 -1.73 17.50
CA PHE A 152 9.92 -2.99 16.79
C PHE A 152 11.04 -3.96 17.17
N ILE A 153 10.66 -5.20 17.37
CA ILE A 153 11.62 -6.28 17.63
C ILE A 153 12.48 -6.52 16.39
N ARG A 154 13.73 -6.91 16.63
CA ARG A 154 14.64 -7.30 15.55
C ARG A 154 14.30 -8.71 15.07
N ASP A 155 14.81 -9.06 13.92
CA ASP A 155 14.69 -10.41 13.35
C ASP A 155 13.26 -10.98 13.40
N ALA A 156 12.32 -10.19 12.89
CA ALA A 156 10.91 -10.53 12.83
C ALA A 156 10.34 -10.32 11.42
N LEU A 157 9.34 -11.13 11.09
CA LEU A 157 8.53 -11.01 9.89
C LEU A 157 7.08 -10.77 10.32
N LEU A 158 6.49 -9.63 9.97
CA LEU A 158 5.12 -9.26 10.39
C LEU A 158 4.91 -9.33 11.92
N GLY A 159 5.95 -9.06 12.69
CA GLY A 159 5.92 -9.21 14.14
C GLY A 159 6.14 -10.63 14.67
N ILE A 160 6.30 -11.62 13.82
CA ILE A 160 6.60 -13.00 14.19
C ILE A 160 8.11 -13.11 14.43
N PRO A 161 8.59 -13.39 15.66
CA PRO A 161 10.01 -13.41 15.97
C PRO A 161 10.71 -14.67 15.44
N ALA A 162 11.92 -14.53 14.88
CA ALA A 162 12.79 -15.65 14.61
C ALA A 162 13.47 -16.19 15.90
N HIS A 163 13.56 -15.34 16.92
CA HIS A 163 14.18 -15.65 18.21
C HIS A 163 13.25 -15.26 19.36
N PRO A 164 12.26 -16.11 19.72
CA PRO A 164 11.23 -15.76 20.72
C PRO A 164 11.76 -15.36 22.09
N LEU A 165 12.92 -15.88 22.50
CA LEU A 165 13.55 -15.58 23.80
C LEU A 165 14.51 -14.38 23.77
N ALA A 166 14.64 -13.67 22.65
CA ALA A 166 15.46 -12.47 22.58
C ALA A 166 14.95 -11.38 23.52
N ASP A 167 15.86 -10.59 24.11
CA ASP A 167 15.53 -9.59 25.14
C ASP A 167 14.50 -8.57 24.66
N ASP A 168 14.57 -8.13 23.40
CA ASP A 168 13.62 -7.20 22.81
C ASP A 168 12.21 -7.82 22.64
N VAL A 169 12.11 -9.11 22.37
CA VAL A 169 10.83 -9.85 22.34
C VAL A 169 10.28 -9.97 23.76
N VAL A 170 11.09 -10.46 24.71
CA VAL A 170 10.70 -10.61 26.11
C VAL A 170 10.22 -9.28 26.70
N ALA A 171 10.89 -8.16 26.36
CA ALA A 171 10.50 -6.84 26.82
C ALA A 171 9.08 -6.43 26.37
N VAL A 172 8.62 -6.90 25.22
CA VAL A 172 7.29 -6.57 24.69
C VAL A 172 6.21 -7.53 25.17
N ILE A 173 6.44 -8.86 25.06
CA ILE A 173 5.40 -9.87 25.32
C ILE A 173 5.50 -10.49 26.72
N GLY A 174 6.59 -10.30 27.42
CA GLY A 174 6.89 -10.91 28.72
C GLY A 174 7.48 -12.31 28.62
N ARG A 175 8.18 -12.74 29.69
CA ARG A 175 8.93 -14.00 29.75
C ARG A 175 8.04 -15.21 29.45
N ARG A 176 6.88 -15.32 30.12
CA ARG A 176 5.98 -16.47 29.97
C ARG A 176 5.46 -16.63 28.53
N ALA A 177 5.11 -15.53 27.87
CA ALA A 177 4.64 -15.57 26.48
C ALA A 177 5.81 -15.90 25.52
N ALA A 178 7.00 -15.42 25.80
CA ALA A 178 8.21 -15.73 25.03
C ALA A 178 8.57 -17.23 25.13
N GLU A 179 8.50 -17.82 26.34
CA GLU A 179 8.69 -19.26 26.53
C GLU A 179 7.61 -20.10 25.84
N ARG A 180 6.33 -19.64 25.85
CA ARG A 180 5.28 -20.28 25.07
C ARG A 180 5.59 -20.24 23.57
N ALA A 181 6.06 -19.11 23.06
CA ALA A 181 6.42 -18.96 21.65
C ALA A 181 7.64 -19.82 21.25
N ALA A 182 8.61 -19.95 22.14
CA ALA A 182 9.80 -20.78 21.91
C ALA A 182 9.48 -22.27 21.72
N ARG A 183 8.38 -22.77 22.31
CA ARG A 183 7.93 -24.17 22.12
C ARG A 183 7.53 -24.50 20.68
N ASP A 184 7.41 -23.50 19.81
CA ASP A 184 7.25 -23.70 18.37
C ASP A 184 8.35 -24.60 17.79
N ALA A 185 9.57 -24.56 18.33
CA ALA A 185 10.69 -25.41 17.92
C ALA A 185 10.46 -26.90 18.21
N ASP A 186 9.66 -27.22 19.24
CA ASP A 186 9.39 -28.58 19.68
C ASP A 186 8.11 -29.16 19.04
N MET A 187 7.36 -28.36 18.28
CA MET A 187 6.14 -28.79 17.62
C MET A 187 6.45 -29.45 16.28
N ALA A 188 5.65 -30.45 15.90
CA ALA A 188 5.75 -31.01 14.56
C ALA A 188 5.48 -29.96 13.48
N GLY A 189 6.24 -29.99 12.38
CA GLY A 189 6.16 -28.97 11.31
C GLY A 189 4.77 -28.86 10.68
N GLU A 190 4.03 -29.96 10.64
CA GLU A 190 2.68 -30.03 10.08
C GLU A 190 1.58 -29.33 10.92
N VAL A 191 1.85 -28.97 12.19
CA VAL A 191 0.88 -28.29 13.05
C VAL A 191 0.62 -26.88 12.50
N GLY A 192 -0.65 -26.58 12.17
CA GLY A 192 -1.07 -25.31 11.57
C GLY A 192 -0.75 -25.16 10.08
N THR A 193 -0.20 -26.20 9.43
CA THR A 193 0.18 -26.14 8.01
C THR A 193 -0.55 -27.13 7.12
N ARG A 194 -1.39 -28.00 7.70
CA ARG A 194 -2.19 -28.97 6.94
C ARG A 194 -3.22 -28.25 6.05
N PRO A 195 -3.67 -28.89 4.96
CA PRO A 195 -4.69 -28.29 4.09
C PRO A 195 -5.99 -27.89 4.82
N ASP A 196 -6.38 -28.63 5.85
CA ASP A 196 -7.59 -28.40 6.64
C ASP A 196 -7.39 -27.41 7.81
N ASP A 197 -6.16 -27.00 8.09
CA ASP A 197 -5.88 -25.98 9.10
C ASP A 197 -6.28 -24.59 8.61
N PRO A 198 -6.77 -23.69 9.50
CA PRO A 198 -7.10 -22.32 9.14
C PRO A 198 -5.92 -21.62 8.44
N ALA A 199 -6.19 -21.02 7.28
CA ALA A 199 -5.16 -20.37 6.47
C ALA A 199 -4.86 -18.92 6.91
N ASP A 200 -5.68 -18.36 7.81
CA ASP A 200 -5.50 -16.99 8.31
C ASP A 200 -4.27 -16.87 9.22
N LEU A 201 -3.67 -15.68 9.20
CA LEU A 201 -2.43 -15.43 9.92
C LEU A 201 -2.62 -15.50 11.45
N ALA A 202 -3.77 -15.04 11.97
CA ALA A 202 -4.03 -15.03 13.40
C ALA A 202 -4.07 -16.45 13.97
N SER A 203 -4.86 -17.34 13.34
CA SER A 203 -4.96 -18.75 13.75
C SER A 203 -3.62 -19.46 13.65
N PHE A 204 -2.87 -19.21 12.58
CA PHE A 204 -1.54 -19.80 12.38
C PHE A 204 -0.55 -19.37 13.47
N VAL A 205 -0.42 -18.06 13.74
CA VAL A 205 0.48 -17.52 14.77
C VAL A 205 0.04 -17.97 16.17
N ARG A 206 -1.26 -17.93 16.46
CA ARG A 206 -1.82 -18.40 17.75
C ARG A 206 -1.45 -19.86 18.02
N THR A 207 -1.64 -20.72 17.04
CA THR A 207 -1.36 -22.14 17.13
C THR A 207 0.13 -22.38 17.41
N ARG A 208 1.00 -21.76 16.63
CA ARG A 208 2.46 -21.97 16.71
C ARG A 208 3.11 -21.26 17.89
N MET A 209 2.82 -19.97 18.08
CA MET A 209 3.53 -19.11 19.03
C MET A 209 2.68 -18.59 20.20
N GLY A 210 1.35 -18.74 20.14
CA GLY A 210 0.44 -18.35 21.20
C GLY A 210 -0.02 -16.89 21.11
N GLU A 211 -0.98 -16.55 22.01
CA GLU A 211 -1.65 -15.24 22.04
C GLU A 211 -0.69 -14.06 22.26
N GLY A 212 0.34 -14.24 23.08
CA GLY A 212 1.24 -13.12 23.40
C GLY A 212 1.98 -12.56 22.18
N VAL A 213 2.36 -13.41 21.21
CA VAL A 213 2.94 -12.97 19.94
C VAL A 213 1.87 -12.35 19.05
N LEU A 214 0.69 -12.99 18.97
CA LEU A 214 -0.41 -12.47 18.17
C LEU A 214 -0.86 -11.10 18.64
N ASP A 215 -1.22 -10.95 19.91
CA ASP A 215 -1.86 -9.74 20.44
C ASP A 215 -0.92 -8.54 20.55
N ARG A 216 0.36 -8.79 20.82
CA ARG A 216 1.30 -7.72 21.12
C ARG A 216 2.32 -7.42 20.04
N LEU A 217 2.49 -8.31 19.07
CA LEU A 217 3.43 -8.14 17.98
C LEU A 217 2.73 -8.22 16.61
N THR A 218 2.24 -9.40 16.23
CA THR A 218 1.70 -9.63 14.88
C THR A 218 0.44 -8.80 14.62
N GLY A 219 -0.53 -8.83 15.51
CA GLY A 219 -1.80 -8.11 15.35
C GLY A 219 -1.62 -6.61 15.14
N PRO A 220 -0.96 -5.88 16.07
CA PRO A 220 -0.74 -4.44 15.92
C PRO A 220 0.07 -4.08 14.67
N ILE A 221 1.08 -4.88 14.31
CA ILE A 221 1.91 -4.62 13.12
C ILE A 221 1.13 -4.84 11.84
N VAL A 222 0.38 -5.95 11.74
CA VAL A 222 -0.42 -6.27 10.57
C VAL A 222 -1.58 -5.28 10.41
N ALA A 223 -2.28 -4.96 11.49
CA ALA A 223 -3.33 -3.95 11.45
C ALA A 223 -2.80 -2.57 11.02
N GLY A 224 -1.61 -2.17 11.50
CA GLY A 224 -0.99 -0.91 11.11
C GLY A 224 -0.51 -0.86 9.66
N ILE A 225 -0.05 -1.99 9.10
CA ILE A 225 0.47 -2.03 7.72
C ILE A 225 -0.65 -2.29 6.70
N HIS A 226 -1.58 -3.20 7.03
CA HIS A 226 -2.60 -3.67 6.08
C HIS A 226 -4.00 -3.11 6.36
N SER A 227 -4.17 -2.31 7.43
CA SER A 227 -5.47 -1.77 7.87
C SER A 227 -6.55 -2.85 7.97
N SER A 228 -6.17 -4.05 8.39
CA SER A 228 -7.04 -5.22 8.44
C SER A 228 -6.67 -6.15 9.60
N ASP A 229 -7.64 -6.93 10.07
CA ASP A 229 -7.43 -7.93 11.10
C ASP A 229 -6.64 -9.13 10.53
N PRO A 230 -5.59 -9.62 11.20
CA PRO A 230 -4.88 -10.82 10.77
C PRO A 230 -5.77 -12.09 10.71
N ALA A 231 -6.93 -12.09 11.36
CA ALA A 231 -7.88 -13.20 11.30
C ALA A 231 -8.63 -13.32 9.95
N VAL A 232 -8.59 -12.29 9.11
CA VAL A 232 -9.21 -12.31 7.76
C VAL A 232 -8.16 -12.29 6.65
N LEU A 233 -6.88 -12.35 6.98
CA LEU A 233 -5.77 -12.29 6.03
C LEU A 233 -5.05 -13.64 5.97
N ALA A 234 -4.93 -14.22 4.79
CA ALA A 234 -4.21 -15.47 4.59
C ALA A 234 -2.71 -15.28 4.88
N ALA A 235 -2.12 -16.19 5.66
CA ALA A 235 -0.70 -16.13 6.05
C ALA A 235 0.23 -16.08 4.83
N ASP A 236 -0.02 -16.92 3.82
CA ASP A 236 0.80 -17.00 2.61
C ASP A 236 0.58 -15.83 1.64
N ALA A 237 -0.55 -15.12 1.72
CA ALA A 237 -0.74 -13.87 0.97
C ALA A 237 0.15 -12.74 1.52
N LEU A 238 0.35 -12.68 2.84
CA LEU A 238 1.21 -11.70 3.50
C LEU A 238 2.70 -12.08 3.45
N ALA A 239 2.98 -13.36 3.55
CA ALA A 239 4.33 -13.91 3.53
C ALA A 239 4.36 -15.20 2.68
N PRO A 240 4.52 -15.08 1.35
CA PRO A 240 4.49 -16.23 0.45
C PRO A 240 5.45 -17.35 0.86
N GLY A 241 4.91 -18.57 0.99
CA GLY A 241 5.64 -19.76 1.40
C GLY A 241 5.92 -19.89 2.90
N LEU A 242 5.30 -19.06 3.75
CA LEU A 242 5.54 -19.11 5.20
C LEU A 242 5.09 -20.43 5.82
N ARG A 243 3.88 -20.92 5.46
CA ARG A 243 3.36 -22.19 5.97
C ARG A 243 4.15 -23.39 5.40
N GLU A 244 4.49 -23.36 4.12
CA GLU A 244 5.32 -24.38 3.47
C GLU A 244 6.71 -24.47 4.11
N ASP A 245 7.39 -23.33 4.30
CA ASP A 245 8.69 -23.28 4.97
C ASP A 245 8.59 -23.76 6.44
N THR A 246 7.47 -23.48 7.13
CA THR A 246 7.24 -23.99 8.50
C THR A 246 7.10 -25.52 8.51
N ALA A 247 6.29 -26.09 7.62
CA ALA A 247 6.14 -27.54 7.50
C ALA A 247 7.50 -28.21 7.21
N ARG A 248 8.25 -27.65 6.28
CA ARG A 248 9.53 -28.22 5.82
C ARG A 248 10.67 -28.07 6.82
N LEU A 249 10.73 -26.95 7.55
CA LEU A 249 11.81 -26.66 8.51
C LEU A 249 11.47 -27.09 9.95
N GLY A 250 10.23 -27.52 10.19
CA GLY A 250 9.77 -28.01 11.47
C GLY A 250 9.21 -26.94 12.39
N SER A 251 9.52 -25.63 12.17
CA SER A 251 9.05 -24.54 13.04
C SER A 251 8.85 -23.22 12.31
N LEU A 252 7.91 -22.42 12.82
CA LEU A 252 7.62 -21.08 12.32
C LEU A 252 8.79 -20.12 12.56
N GLN A 253 9.47 -20.20 13.71
CA GLN A 253 10.66 -19.40 13.98
C GLN A 253 11.80 -19.68 12.97
N ALA A 254 12.02 -20.95 12.59
CA ALA A 254 13.01 -21.30 11.57
C ALA A 254 12.60 -20.79 10.17
N ALA A 255 11.30 -20.89 9.82
CA ALA A 255 10.78 -20.35 8.57
C ALA A 255 10.98 -18.83 8.48
N VAL A 256 10.67 -18.10 9.53
CA VAL A 256 10.92 -16.65 9.63
C VAL A 256 12.40 -16.33 9.47
N GLY A 257 13.28 -17.03 10.21
CA GLY A 257 14.74 -16.86 10.12
C GLY A 257 15.22 -17.00 8.68
N ARG A 258 14.83 -18.06 7.98
CA ARG A 258 15.17 -18.31 6.57
C ARG A 258 14.67 -17.21 5.62
N ILE A 259 13.44 -16.75 5.81
CA ILE A 259 12.90 -15.64 4.98
C ILE A 259 13.72 -14.37 5.19
N LEU A 260 14.08 -14.07 6.43
CA LEU A 260 14.91 -12.90 6.76
C LEU A 260 16.31 -13.00 6.16
N GLU A 261 16.95 -14.17 6.21
CA GLU A 261 18.25 -14.43 5.57
C GLU A 261 18.18 -14.18 4.05
N ARG A 262 17.17 -14.75 3.39
CA ARG A 262 16.94 -14.51 1.95
C ARG A 262 16.76 -13.00 1.63
N ARG A 263 16.09 -12.25 2.52
CA ARG A 263 15.91 -10.79 2.36
C ARG A 263 17.20 -10.01 2.58
N ARG A 264 18.05 -10.44 3.53
CA ARG A 264 19.36 -9.81 3.77
C ARG A 264 20.31 -9.96 2.58
N GLY A 265 20.30 -11.11 1.92
CA GLY A 265 21.11 -11.37 0.73
C GLY A 265 20.73 -10.54 -0.51
N ARG A 266 19.52 -9.97 -0.53
CA ARG A 266 19.02 -9.09 -1.63
C ARG A 266 19.31 -7.60 -1.45
N GLY A 267 20.10 -7.22 -0.45
CA GLY A 267 20.47 -5.84 -0.15
C GLY A 267 19.46 -5.12 0.75
N ARG A 268 19.98 -4.46 1.79
CA ARG A 268 19.22 -3.53 2.64
C ARG A 268 19.09 -2.18 1.94
N GLY A 269 18.13 -2.02 1.01
CA GLY A 269 17.63 -0.69 0.68
C GLY A 269 16.94 -0.11 1.93
N LYS A 270 17.03 1.21 2.15
CA LYS A 270 16.14 1.89 3.12
C LYS A 270 14.72 1.46 2.79
N ALA A 271 14.00 0.93 3.78
CA ALA A 271 12.75 0.22 3.50
C ALA A 271 11.68 1.14 2.93
N ASP A 272 11.63 2.40 3.37
CA ASP A 272 10.59 3.36 3.04
C ASP A 272 11.16 4.76 2.84
N ALA A 273 10.58 5.51 1.92
CA ALA A 273 10.88 6.90 1.64
C ALA A 273 9.60 7.68 1.34
N THR A 274 9.72 8.97 1.31
CA THR A 274 8.69 9.92 0.86
C THR A 274 9.33 10.99 -0.03
N THR A 275 8.56 11.93 -0.52
CA THR A 275 9.11 13.13 -1.13
C THR A 275 9.27 14.25 -0.09
N ALA A 276 10.24 15.12 -0.28
CA ALA A 276 10.41 16.28 0.60
C ALA A 276 9.14 17.16 0.57
N GLY A 277 8.50 17.30 1.72
CA GLY A 277 7.23 18.02 1.87
C GLY A 277 5.97 17.16 1.77
N GLY A 278 6.12 15.82 1.84
CA GLY A 278 5.03 14.85 1.84
C GLY A 278 4.85 14.13 0.51
N LEU A 279 4.24 12.93 0.55
CA LEU A 279 4.07 12.10 -0.64
C LEU A 279 3.13 12.73 -1.68
N THR A 280 2.19 13.56 -1.25
CA THR A 280 1.28 14.28 -2.17
C THR A 280 1.98 15.24 -3.12
N ARG A 281 3.24 15.63 -2.84
CA ARG A 281 4.07 16.36 -3.81
C ARG A 281 4.30 15.59 -5.11
N LEU A 282 4.35 14.26 -5.01
CA LEU A 282 4.50 13.40 -6.19
C LEU A 282 3.25 13.45 -7.09
N THR A 283 2.06 13.35 -6.51
CA THR A 283 0.79 13.43 -7.28
C THR A 283 0.55 14.81 -7.87
N ASP A 284 0.89 15.87 -7.12
CA ASP A 284 0.84 17.25 -7.62
C ASP A 284 1.78 17.45 -8.83
N ALA A 285 3.02 16.97 -8.72
CA ALA A 285 4.02 17.09 -9.80
C ALA A 285 3.63 16.27 -11.04
N LEU A 286 3.08 15.06 -10.86
CA LEU A 286 2.57 14.25 -11.96
C LEU A 286 1.45 14.96 -12.72
N ARG A 287 0.46 15.50 -11.98
CA ARG A 287 -0.63 16.29 -12.58
C ARG A 287 -0.08 17.47 -13.37
N SER A 288 0.77 18.29 -12.74
CA SER A 288 1.37 19.45 -13.40
C SER A 288 2.18 19.07 -14.64
N ALA A 289 2.91 17.96 -14.60
CA ALA A 289 3.69 17.49 -15.74
C ALA A 289 2.80 17.00 -16.91
N VAL A 290 1.68 16.35 -16.61
CA VAL A 290 0.68 15.96 -17.64
C VAL A 290 0.09 17.20 -18.30
N GLU A 291 -0.35 18.19 -17.53
CA GLU A 291 -0.95 19.42 -18.03
C GLU A 291 0.07 20.25 -18.84
N ALA A 292 1.31 20.38 -18.36
CA ALA A 292 2.39 21.08 -19.05
C ALA A 292 2.77 20.45 -20.40
N ALA A 293 2.59 19.14 -20.54
CA ALA A 293 2.86 18.40 -21.78
C ALA A 293 1.66 18.34 -22.74
N GLY A 294 0.58 19.10 -22.50
CA GLY A 294 -0.59 19.17 -23.35
C GLY A 294 -1.66 18.10 -23.11
N GLY A 295 -1.54 17.32 -22.05
CA GLY A 295 -2.62 16.49 -21.53
C GLY A 295 -3.64 17.31 -20.75
N ALA A 296 -4.80 16.72 -20.42
CA ALA A 296 -5.81 17.35 -19.58
C ALA A 296 -6.20 16.47 -18.40
N VAL A 297 -6.52 17.11 -17.27
CA VAL A 297 -7.00 16.46 -16.06
C VAL A 297 -8.32 17.10 -15.63
N LEU A 298 -9.40 16.33 -15.74
CA LEU A 298 -10.76 16.72 -15.33
C LEU A 298 -11.10 16.06 -13.99
N THR A 299 -11.52 16.87 -13.01
CA THR A 299 -11.91 16.43 -11.66
C THR A 299 -13.28 16.93 -11.27
#